data_bfce3ca2cf611d2c939393982293a89b
#
_entry.id   bfce3ca2cf611d2c939393982293a89b
#
_cell.length_a   1.000
_cell.length_b   1.000
_cell.length_c   1.000
_cell.angle_alpha   90.00
_cell.angle_beta   90.00
_cell.angle_gamma   90.00
#
_symmetry.space_group_name_H-M   'P 1'
#
loop_
_entity.id
_entity.type
_entity.pdbx_description
1 polymer ?
#
loop_
_entity_poly.entity_id
_entity_poly.type
_entity_poly.pdbx_seq_one_letter_code
_entity_poly.pdbx_strand_id
1 'polypeptide(L)'
;MWKTLRMEGKLPCLLLLVGAIMTAQCQGLHVRFKRGARSRAVCTDNSSGEIYQHRGTWLRLSGSRIEYCRCNSGQSRCHTVPVRDTEVKCYKDAGVTYRGTWSITESGTECLNWNNNGLMDQTYSSRRADAAELGLGNHNYCRNPDEDSRPWCYIYKGGKYIWEHCSVPSCSKVGNINCKSGRGTDYRGSHSITSSGATCLRWNSQILVNKLYTAWRRNAYQLGLGSHNFCRNPDNDSKPWCHVLKGNQLTWEYCNVPTCSTCGLRQRRVHQYRIKGGSYADIAAHPWQAAIFVKHRRAPGEHFLCGGILISSCWVLSAAHCFEEGFSTDQLKIVLGRTSRATPEANEQKFQVKTYTVHQRFDSENFNNDIALLQLNSDAEDCAIETDTVRAACLPTRELQLPDWTECEISGYGRNEEFSPFYSEHLKEGHVRLFPASRCTTQHLDNREVTDNMLCAGDTRHLDDACKGDSGGPLVCMKDDRMYLIGIISWGIGCGRKDIPGVYTNVNRYLDWIQDNMKP
;
A
#
# COMPACT_ATOMS: atom_id res chain seq x y z
N MET A 1 -5.02 -53.70 31.06
CA MET A 1 -4.04 -54.10 30.05
C MET A 1 -2.68 -53.56 30.50
N TRP A 2 -1.86 -54.38 31.06
CA TRP A 2 -0.57 -54.03 31.65
C TRP A 2 0.51 -54.14 30.57
N LYS A 3 1.21 -53.05 30.25
CA LYS A 3 2.43 -53.12 29.44
C LYS A 3 3.64 -53.15 30.35
N THR A 4 4.26 -54.31 30.42
CA THR A 4 5.55 -54.56 31.07
C THR A 4 6.67 -53.99 30.16
N LEU A 5 7.44 -53.03 30.64
CA LEU A 5 8.71 -52.62 30.03
C LEU A 5 9.79 -53.60 30.47
N ARG A 6 10.32 -54.39 29.53
CA ARG A 6 11.47 -55.26 29.71
C ARG A 6 12.74 -54.43 29.48
N MET A 7 13.47 -54.19 30.54
CA MET A 7 14.86 -53.73 30.43
C MET A 7 15.76 -54.97 30.50
N GLU A 8 16.62 -55.14 29.53
CA GLU A 8 17.63 -56.16 29.52
C GLU A 8 18.68 -55.90 30.61
N GLY A 9 18.75 -56.75 31.59
CA GLY A 9 19.71 -56.70 32.69
C GLY A 9 19.08 -57.03 34.04
N LYS A 10 18.78 -58.29 34.27
CA LYS A 10 18.55 -58.99 35.55
C LYS A 10 18.28 -58.12 36.78
N LEU A 11 17.06 -57.72 37.03
CA LEU A 11 16.25 -57.70 38.25
C LEU A 11 15.00 -56.82 38.07
N PRO A 12 13.80 -57.24 38.48
CA PRO A 12 12.60 -56.46 38.36
C PRO A 12 12.52 -55.40 39.47
N CYS A 13 12.36 -54.14 39.10
CA CYS A 13 11.95 -53.07 40.03
C CYS A 13 10.42 -53.06 40.16
N LEU A 14 9.90 -53.30 41.35
CA LEU A 14 8.48 -53.11 41.66
C LEU A 14 8.19 -51.64 41.93
N LEU A 15 7.30 -51.07 41.16
CA LEU A 15 6.75 -49.73 41.40
C LEU A 15 5.49 -49.85 42.25
N LEU A 16 5.54 -49.38 43.50
CA LEU A 16 4.37 -49.24 44.36
C LEU A 16 3.92 -47.77 44.39
N LEU A 17 2.70 -47.52 43.95
CA LEU A 17 2.00 -46.25 44.08
C LEU A 17 1.27 -46.21 45.42
N VAL A 18 1.70 -45.34 46.32
CA VAL A 18 0.95 -45.00 47.54
C VAL A 18 0.99 -43.49 47.71
N GLY A 19 -0.16 -42.83 47.42
CA GLY A 19 -0.43 -41.45 47.73
C GLY A 19 0.60 -40.45 47.19
N ALA A 20 0.27 -39.71 46.19
CA ALA A 20 0.88 -38.46 45.66
C ALA A 20 2.41 -38.24 45.65
N ILE A 21 3.24 -39.22 46.08
CA ILE A 21 4.72 -39.14 46.04
C ILE A 21 5.25 -40.45 45.49
N MET A 22 5.94 -40.41 44.34
CA MET A 22 6.72 -41.56 43.84
C MET A 22 8.07 -41.59 44.55
N THR A 23 8.29 -42.59 45.39
CA THR A 23 9.62 -42.94 45.89
C THR A 23 10.06 -44.26 45.28
N ALA A 24 11.16 -44.24 44.55
CA ALA A 24 11.83 -45.45 44.09
C ALA A 24 12.96 -45.82 45.07
N GLN A 25 12.82 -46.91 45.85
CA GLN A 25 13.90 -47.48 46.64
C GLN A 25 14.53 -48.64 45.85
N CYS A 26 15.74 -48.42 45.37
CA CYS A 26 16.62 -49.48 44.88
C CYS A 26 17.83 -49.60 45.83
N GLN A 27 17.90 -50.70 46.58
CA GLN A 27 19.11 -50.98 47.33
C GLN A 27 20.17 -51.58 46.40
N GLY A 28 21.32 -50.94 46.32
CA GLY A 28 22.55 -51.58 45.85
C GLY A 28 23.00 -51.34 44.41
N LEU A 29 22.52 -50.28 43.70
CA LEU A 29 23.13 -49.93 42.43
C LEU A 29 23.81 -48.57 42.49
N HIS A 30 25.14 -48.55 42.57
CA HIS A 30 25.93 -47.37 42.26
C HIS A 30 25.88 -47.10 40.75
N VAL A 31 24.92 -46.29 40.31
CA VAL A 31 24.92 -45.74 38.94
C VAL A 31 25.97 -44.65 38.88
N ARG A 32 27.13 -44.95 38.32
CA ARG A 32 28.10 -43.93 37.91
C ARG A 32 27.49 -43.15 36.75
N PHE A 33 26.88 -42.00 37.05
CA PHE A 33 26.60 -41.00 36.01
C PHE A 33 27.94 -40.56 35.40
N LYS A 34 28.16 -40.90 34.14
CA LYS A 34 29.22 -40.28 33.35
C LYS A 34 28.93 -38.78 33.33
N ARG A 35 29.66 -37.98 34.11
CA ARG A 35 29.76 -36.53 33.88
C ARG A 35 30.34 -36.35 32.49
N GLY A 36 29.48 -35.92 31.55
CA GLY A 36 29.91 -35.72 30.17
C GLY A 36 28.85 -35.12 29.23
N ALA A 37 27.82 -34.49 29.77
CA ALA A 37 27.07 -33.52 28.97
C ALA A 37 27.70 -32.15 29.23
N ARG A 38 28.67 -31.74 28.39
CA ARG A 38 29.06 -30.34 28.26
C ARG A 38 27.77 -29.57 27.98
N SER A 39 27.34 -28.69 28.90
CA SER A 39 26.27 -27.77 28.65
C SER A 39 26.64 -27.07 27.33
N ARG A 40 25.87 -27.34 26.28
CA ARG A 40 26.09 -26.64 25.01
C ARG A 40 25.82 -25.18 25.31
N ALA A 41 26.87 -24.36 25.27
CA ALA A 41 26.78 -22.94 25.51
C ALA A 41 25.74 -22.34 24.54
N VAL A 42 24.70 -21.75 25.08
CA VAL A 42 23.60 -21.13 24.33
C VAL A 42 23.77 -19.62 24.36
N CYS A 43 23.32 -18.93 23.34
CA CYS A 43 23.22 -17.49 23.27
C CYS A 43 21.75 -17.08 23.35
N THR A 44 21.47 -16.05 24.12
CA THR A 44 20.15 -15.41 24.16
C THR A 44 20.19 -14.16 23.33
N ASP A 45 19.24 -13.97 22.44
CA ASP A 45 19.03 -12.71 21.77
C ASP A 45 18.28 -11.75 22.69
N ASN A 46 18.95 -10.68 23.13
CA ASN A 46 18.41 -9.72 24.08
C ASN A 46 17.20 -8.92 23.52
N SER A 47 16.99 -8.93 22.21
CA SER A 47 15.85 -8.22 21.58
C SER A 47 14.59 -9.05 21.50
N SER A 48 14.72 -10.37 21.31
CA SER A 48 13.58 -11.30 21.17
C SER A 48 13.42 -12.26 22.36
N GLY A 49 14.46 -12.39 23.22
CA GLY A 49 14.51 -13.37 24.30
C GLY A 49 14.71 -14.82 23.81
N GLU A 50 14.93 -15.04 22.51
CA GLU A 50 15.13 -16.37 21.94
C GLU A 50 16.51 -16.93 22.25
N ILE A 51 16.56 -18.26 22.45
CA ILE A 51 17.78 -18.99 22.81
C ILE A 51 18.30 -19.76 21.60
N TYR A 52 19.54 -19.48 21.21
CA TYR A 52 20.23 -20.13 20.10
C TYR A 52 21.35 -21.04 20.59
N GLN A 53 21.42 -22.24 20.04
CA GLN A 53 22.50 -23.19 20.38
C GLN A 53 23.82 -22.76 19.73
N HIS A 54 24.91 -23.31 20.21
CA HIS A 54 26.24 -23.11 19.62
C HIS A 54 26.22 -23.33 18.11
N ARG A 55 26.77 -22.37 17.36
CA ARG A 55 26.72 -22.25 15.88
C ARG A 55 25.37 -21.85 15.30
N GLY A 56 24.32 -21.72 16.10
CA GLY A 56 23.06 -21.15 15.64
C GLY A 56 23.25 -19.70 15.17
N THR A 57 22.50 -19.32 14.14
CA THR A 57 22.54 -17.99 13.55
C THR A 57 21.14 -17.41 13.53
N TRP A 58 21.03 -16.10 13.66
CA TRP A 58 19.77 -15.37 13.57
C TRP A 58 19.98 -13.97 13.04
N LEU A 59 18.90 -13.34 12.61
CA LEU A 59 18.88 -11.93 12.27
C LEU A 59 18.09 -11.17 13.32
N ARG A 60 18.56 -9.99 13.68
CA ARG A 60 17.83 -9.06 14.53
C ARG A 60 17.76 -7.68 13.90
N LEU A 61 16.67 -6.98 14.18
CA LEU A 61 16.51 -5.57 13.83
C LEU A 61 17.00 -4.74 15.01
N SER A 62 17.99 -3.86 14.75
CA SER A 62 18.48 -2.89 15.70
C SER A 62 18.27 -1.48 15.10
N GLY A 63 17.13 -0.85 15.41
CA GLY A 63 16.68 0.36 14.73
C GLY A 63 16.38 0.10 13.24
N SER A 64 16.99 0.86 12.33
CA SER A 64 16.92 0.68 10.88
C SER A 64 17.96 -0.29 10.31
N ARG A 65 18.73 -0.97 11.16
CA ARG A 65 19.82 -1.86 10.73
C ARG A 65 19.48 -3.31 10.99
N ILE A 66 19.82 -4.17 10.03
CA ILE A 66 19.75 -5.62 10.20
C ILE A 66 21.12 -6.10 10.63
N GLU A 67 21.16 -6.85 11.72
CA GLU A 67 22.35 -7.50 12.22
C GLU A 67 22.23 -9.01 12.05
N TYR A 68 23.24 -9.59 11.42
CA TYR A 68 23.42 -11.05 11.36
C TYR A 68 24.24 -11.47 12.58
N CYS A 69 23.64 -12.32 13.38
CA CYS A 69 24.20 -12.81 14.64
C CYS A 69 24.52 -14.29 14.56
N ARG A 70 25.61 -14.71 15.21
CA ARG A 70 26.01 -16.11 15.36
C ARG A 70 26.37 -16.40 16.80
N CYS A 71 25.88 -17.52 17.30
CA CYS A 71 26.24 -18.02 18.63
C CYS A 71 27.59 -18.76 18.60
N ASN A 72 28.60 -18.23 19.25
CA ASN A 72 29.89 -18.87 19.44
C ASN A 72 30.12 -19.11 20.94
N SER A 73 29.99 -20.36 21.38
CA SER A 73 30.31 -20.78 22.76
C SER A 73 29.67 -19.91 23.85
N GLY A 74 28.38 -19.53 23.67
CA GLY A 74 27.63 -18.73 24.62
C GLY A 74 27.74 -17.21 24.43
N GLN A 75 28.51 -16.76 23.45
CA GLN A 75 28.60 -15.35 23.06
C GLN A 75 28.00 -15.12 21.68
N SER A 76 27.07 -14.17 21.57
CA SER A 76 26.54 -13.72 20.31
C SER A 76 27.52 -12.75 19.63
N ARG A 77 27.96 -13.06 18.43
CA ARG A 77 28.70 -12.13 17.56
C ARG A 77 27.79 -11.68 16.45
N CYS A 78 27.51 -10.37 16.42
CA CYS A 78 26.66 -9.74 15.42
C CYS A 78 27.46 -8.79 14.56
N HIS A 79 27.14 -8.68 13.28
CA HIS A 79 27.67 -7.69 12.38
C HIS A 79 26.53 -7.09 11.56
N THR A 80 26.59 -5.80 11.30
CA THR A 80 25.59 -5.08 10.53
C THR A 80 25.67 -5.49 9.06
N VAL A 81 24.53 -5.89 8.51
CA VAL A 81 24.39 -6.13 7.07
C VAL A 81 23.88 -4.84 6.44
N PRO A 82 24.60 -4.23 5.48
CA PRO A 82 24.10 -3.05 4.80
C PRO A 82 22.98 -3.48 3.83
N VAL A 83 21.74 -3.33 4.27
CA VAL A 83 20.55 -3.63 3.44
C VAL A 83 19.72 -2.35 3.34
N ARG A 84 19.32 -2.00 2.13
CA ARG A 84 18.30 -0.95 1.94
C ARG A 84 16.96 -1.50 2.45
N ASP A 85 16.28 -0.77 3.32
CA ASP A 85 15.03 -1.19 3.99
C ASP A 85 13.94 -1.73 3.04
N THR A 86 13.93 -1.28 1.80
CA THR A 86 12.98 -1.70 0.76
C THR A 86 13.24 -3.11 0.20
N GLU A 87 14.48 -3.60 0.27
CA GLU A 87 14.87 -4.91 -0.32
C GLU A 87 14.59 -6.10 0.63
N VAL A 88 14.34 -5.84 1.90
CA VAL A 88 14.08 -6.87 2.92
C VAL A 88 12.64 -7.36 2.94
N LYS A 89 11.69 -6.50 2.58
CA LYS A 89 10.25 -6.74 2.77
C LYS A 89 9.54 -7.22 1.51
N CYS A 90 10.05 -6.90 0.34
CA CYS A 90 9.45 -7.20 -0.95
C CYS A 90 10.52 -7.35 -2.03
N TYR A 91 10.15 -7.91 -3.18
CA TYR A 91 11.05 -8.01 -4.34
C TYR A 91 10.62 -7.05 -5.45
N LYS A 92 11.60 -6.52 -6.19
CA LYS A 92 11.40 -5.72 -7.41
C LYS A 92 11.58 -6.59 -8.64
N ASP A 93 10.89 -6.25 -9.70
CA ASP A 93 10.93 -6.97 -10.98
C ASP A 93 10.71 -8.49 -10.79
N ALA A 94 11.63 -9.33 -11.24
CA ALA A 94 11.62 -10.77 -10.98
C ALA A 94 12.22 -11.15 -9.61
N GLY A 95 12.81 -10.23 -8.86
CA GLY A 95 13.40 -10.48 -7.55
C GLY A 95 14.82 -11.06 -7.57
N VAL A 96 15.57 -10.91 -8.67
CA VAL A 96 16.98 -11.37 -8.80
C VAL A 96 17.87 -10.74 -7.73
N THR A 97 17.63 -9.47 -7.41
CA THR A 97 18.36 -8.72 -6.37
C THR A 97 17.79 -8.86 -4.96
N TYR A 98 16.72 -9.66 -4.79
CA TYR A 98 16.10 -9.85 -3.49
C TYR A 98 17.07 -10.51 -2.49
N ARG A 99 17.28 -9.84 -1.36
CA ARG A 99 18.17 -10.30 -0.27
C ARG A 99 17.46 -10.26 1.11
N GLY A 100 16.11 -10.32 1.08
CA GLY A 100 15.31 -10.37 2.31
C GLY A 100 15.36 -11.74 3.02
N THR A 101 14.62 -11.84 4.10
CA THR A 101 14.64 -12.97 5.04
C THR A 101 13.40 -13.88 4.95
N TRP A 102 12.61 -13.72 3.91
CA TRP A 102 11.45 -14.58 3.66
C TRP A 102 11.89 -16.02 3.40
N SER A 103 11.29 -16.98 4.05
CA SER A 103 11.70 -18.38 4.02
C SER A 103 10.53 -19.37 3.91
N ILE A 104 9.40 -18.93 3.35
CA ILE A 104 8.18 -19.73 3.24
C ILE A 104 7.64 -19.66 1.82
N THR A 105 7.27 -20.81 1.27
CA THR A 105 6.68 -20.96 -0.06
C THR A 105 5.21 -20.60 -0.08
N GLU A 106 4.62 -20.49 -1.28
CA GLU A 106 3.17 -20.25 -1.45
C GLU A 106 2.30 -21.36 -0.86
N SER A 107 2.79 -22.59 -0.83
CA SER A 107 2.08 -23.68 -0.16
C SER A 107 2.16 -23.63 1.38
N GLY A 108 2.88 -22.64 1.94
CA GLY A 108 3.12 -22.51 3.38
C GLY A 108 4.21 -23.44 3.91
N THR A 109 5.01 -24.05 3.04
CA THR A 109 6.11 -24.95 3.44
C THR A 109 7.36 -24.12 3.72
N GLU A 110 8.09 -24.46 4.77
CA GLU A 110 9.34 -23.81 5.12
C GLU A 110 10.44 -24.21 4.12
N CYS A 111 11.21 -23.21 3.67
CA CYS A 111 12.34 -23.39 2.77
C CYS A 111 13.47 -24.21 3.42
N LEU A 112 14.14 -25.04 2.64
CA LEU A 112 15.37 -25.70 3.04
C LEU A 112 16.54 -24.72 3.02
N ASN A 113 17.50 -24.95 3.91
CA ASN A 113 18.76 -24.23 3.90
C ASN A 113 19.53 -24.54 2.59
N TRP A 114 20.01 -23.51 1.90
CA TRP A 114 20.78 -23.67 0.65
C TRP A 114 22.07 -24.49 0.83
N ASN A 115 22.53 -24.67 2.08
CA ASN A 115 23.65 -25.55 2.45
C ASN A 115 23.19 -26.96 2.89
N ASN A 116 21.93 -27.33 2.64
CA ASN A 116 21.43 -28.67 2.97
C ASN A 116 22.16 -29.75 2.15
N ASN A 117 22.53 -30.84 2.80
CA ASN A 117 23.24 -31.93 2.13
C ASN A 117 22.39 -32.63 1.05
N GLY A 118 21.08 -32.62 1.18
CA GLY A 118 20.17 -33.14 0.15
C GLY A 118 20.08 -32.29 -1.12
N LEU A 119 20.69 -31.09 -1.13
CA LEU A 119 20.78 -30.23 -2.31
C LEU A 119 22.14 -30.33 -3.02
N MET A 120 22.95 -31.38 -2.74
CA MET A 120 24.28 -31.54 -3.35
C MET A 120 24.22 -31.67 -4.88
N ASP A 121 23.20 -32.34 -5.37
CA ASP A 121 23.00 -32.61 -6.80
C ASP A 121 22.08 -31.58 -7.48
N GLN A 122 21.65 -30.56 -6.74
CA GLN A 122 20.80 -29.52 -7.29
C GLN A 122 21.62 -28.39 -7.94
N THR A 123 21.09 -27.80 -9.00
CA THR A 123 21.75 -26.74 -9.78
C THR A 123 22.14 -25.52 -8.94
N TYR A 124 21.29 -25.15 -7.98
CA TYR A 124 21.50 -23.97 -7.14
C TYR A 124 21.64 -24.39 -5.67
N SER A 125 22.81 -24.17 -5.11
CA SER A 125 23.12 -24.42 -3.70
C SER A 125 24.21 -23.47 -3.21
N SER A 126 24.43 -23.40 -1.91
CA SER A 126 25.49 -22.56 -1.31
C SER A 126 26.91 -23.01 -1.68
N ARG A 127 27.05 -24.12 -2.39
CA ARG A 127 28.35 -24.69 -2.83
C ARG A 127 28.82 -24.21 -4.19
N ARG A 128 27.97 -23.50 -4.93
CA ARG A 128 28.36 -22.89 -6.22
C ARG A 128 29.48 -21.86 -6.01
N ALA A 129 30.34 -21.71 -7.00
CA ALA A 129 31.40 -20.71 -6.96
C ALA A 129 30.85 -19.27 -6.88
N ASP A 130 29.71 -19.03 -7.52
CA ASP A 130 28.99 -17.75 -7.58
C ASP A 130 27.87 -17.62 -6.52
N ALA A 131 27.80 -18.56 -5.57
CA ALA A 131 26.72 -18.61 -4.58
C ALA A 131 26.54 -17.28 -3.83
N ALA A 132 27.62 -16.61 -3.46
CA ALA A 132 27.59 -15.34 -2.74
C ALA A 132 26.93 -14.21 -3.59
N GLU A 133 27.22 -14.16 -4.89
CA GLU A 133 26.64 -13.21 -5.84
C GLU A 133 25.13 -13.46 -6.02
N LEU A 134 24.74 -14.73 -6.11
CA LEU A 134 23.34 -15.15 -6.19
C LEU A 134 22.60 -15.02 -4.84
N GLY A 135 23.31 -14.68 -3.78
CA GLY A 135 22.75 -14.56 -2.43
C GLY A 135 22.43 -15.90 -1.77
N LEU A 136 23.02 -16.99 -2.24
CA LEU A 136 22.91 -18.33 -1.65
C LEU A 136 23.95 -18.49 -0.56
N GLY A 137 23.56 -19.13 0.55
CA GLY A 137 24.43 -19.27 1.71
C GLY A 137 23.91 -20.22 2.75
N ASN A 138 24.43 -20.16 3.97
CA ASN A 138 23.96 -20.98 5.08
C ASN A 138 22.69 -20.38 5.72
N HIS A 139 21.65 -20.29 4.94
CA HIS A 139 20.32 -19.81 5.32
C HIS A 139 19.24 -20.46 4.44
N ASN A 140 17.98 -20.33 4.84
CA ASN A 140 16.82 -20.86 4.13
C ASN A 140 15.96 -19.76 3.48
N TYR A 141 16.52 -18.58 3.21
CA TYR A 141 15.76 -17.47 2.64
C TYR A 141 15.53 -17.64 1.15
N CYS A 142 14.36 -17.20 0.70
CA CYS A 142 13.99 -17.17 -0.71
C CYS A 142 14.96 -16.35 -1.55
N ARG A 143 15.31 -16.86 -2.73
CA ARG A 143 16.20 -16.20 -3.69
C ARG A 143 15.69 -16.43 -5.11
N ASN A 144 16.20 -15.69 -6.04
CA ASN A 144 15.96 -15.91 -7.46
C ASN A 144 17.31 -16.03 -8.21
N PRO A 145 17.96 -17.20 -8.12
CA PRO A 145 19.30 -17.37 -8.70
C PRO A 145 19.30 -17.63 -10.21
N ASP A 146 18.17 -17.87 -10.84
CA ASP A 146 17.98 -18.27 -12.23
C ASP A 146 17.10 -17.29 -13.03
N GLU A 147 16.81 -16.12 -12.46
CA GLU A 147 15.99 -15.09 -13.10
C GLU A 147 14.55 -15.54 -13.43
N ASP A 148 14.04 -16.54 -12.70
CA ASP A 148 12.63 -16.93 -12.80
C ASP A 148 11.71 -15.74 -12.50
N SER A 149 10.43 -15.89 -12.70
CA SER A 149 9.40 -14.84 -12.54
C SER A 149 9.37 -14.20 -11.14
N ARG A 150 9.86 -14.90 -10.11
CA ARG A 150 9.89 -14.43 -8.71
C ARG A 150 10.78 -15.32 -7.82
N PRO A 151 11.11 -14.86 -6.59
CA PRO A 151 11.92 -15.63 -5.65
C PRO A 151 11.29 -16.98 -5.29
N TRP A 152 12.13 -18.00 -5.15
CA TRP A 152 11.78 -19.37 -4.85
C TRP A 152 12.75 -20.00 -3.85
N CYS A 153 12.48 -21.22 -3.40
CA CYS A 153 13.40 -22.01 -2.58
C CYS A 153 13.16 -23.51 -2.77
N TYR A 154 14.10 -24.33 -2.33
CA TYR A 154 13.87 -25.75 -2.23
C TYR A 154 13.09 -26.12 -0.97
N ILE A 155 12.23 -27.14 -1.10
CA ILE A 155 11.49 -27.79 -0.02
C ILE A 155 11.64 -29.32 -0.13
N TYR A 156 11.35 -30.02 0.95
CA TYR A 156 11.27 -31.48 0.95
C TYR A 156 9.82 -31.92 1.05
N LYS A 157 9.28 -32.57 0.00
CA LYS A 157 7.88 -32.97 -0.07
C LYS A 157 7.73 -34.29 -0.78
N GLY A 158 6.99 -35.22 -0.17
CA GLY A 158 6.76 -36.52 -0.80
C GLY A 158 8.02 -37.38 -1.00
N GLY A 159 9.04 -37.24 -0.15
CA GLY A 159 10.31 -37.98 -0.27
C GLY A 159 11.30 -37.42 -1.29
N LYS A 160 11.01 -36.23 -1.86
CA LYS A 160 11.85 -35.58 -2.92
C LYS A 160 12.18 -34.15 -2.57
N TYR A 161 13.33 -33.68 -3.04
CA TYR A 161 13.71 -32.28 -3.04
C TYR A 161 13.13 -31.61 -4.30
N ILE A 162 12.24 -30.68 -4.10
CA ILE A 162 11.61 -29.89 -5.17
C ILE A 162 11.72 -28.41 -4.85
N TRP A 163 11.54 -27.56 -5.83
CA TRP A 163 11.47 -26.11 -5.62
C TRP A 163 10.02 -25.61 -5.68
N GLU A 164 9.74 -24.56 -4.96
CA GLU A 164 8.46 -23.85 -5.00
C GLU A 164 8.71 -22.33 -4.93
N HIS A 165 7.87 -21.55 -5.58
CA HIS A 165 7.88 -20.10 -5.43
C HIS A 165 7.54 -19.69 -4.00
N CYS A 166 8.18 -18.63 -3.55
CA CYS A 166 7.95 -18.05 -2.23
C CYS A 166 6.78 -17.06 -2.23
N SER A 167 6.14 -16.90 -1.07
CA SER A 167 5.11 -15.88 -0.87
C SER A 167 5.69 -14.47 -0.65
N VAL A 168 6.91 -14.20 -1.08
CA VAL A 168 7.48 -12.85 -0.99
C VAL A 168 6.60 -11.89 -1.77
N PRO A 169 6.12 -10.78 -1.17
CA PRO A 169 5.34 -9.80 -1.90
C PRO A 169 6.20 -9.05 -2.92
N SER A 170 5.63 -8.74 -4.09
CA SER A 170 6.25 -7.81 -5.03
C SER A 170 6.17 -6.37 -4.52
N CYS A 171 7.24 -5.60 -4.63
CA CYS A 171 7.25 -4.19 -4.23
C CYS A 171 6.25 -3.34 -5.05
N SER A 172 5.92 -3.73 -6.26
CA SER A 172 4.89 -3.10 -7.06
C SER A 172 3.46 -3.34 -6.53
N LYS A 173 3.27 -4.43 -5.76
CA LYS A 173 1.99 -4.75 -5.08
C LYS A 173 1.98 -4.30 -3.62
N VAL A 174 3.12 -3.93 -3.07
CA VAL A 174 3.27 -3.46 -1.69
C VAL A 174 3.21 -1.93 -1.67
N GLY A 175 2.05 -1.40 -2.01
CA GLY A 175 1.68 -0.09 -1.50
C GLY A 175 1.60 -0.18 0.03
N ASN A 176 2.60 0.36 0.69
CA ASN A 176 2.65 0.61 2.14
C ASN A 176 2.32 -0.61 3.05
N ILE A 177 3.30 -1.48 3.31
CA ILE A 177 3.19 -2.68 4.19
C ILE A 177 2.67 -2.34 5.61
N ASN A 178 2.77 -1.09 6.03
CA ASN A 178 2.38 -0.64 7.37
C ASN A 178 0.94 -0.13 7.47
N CYS A 179 0.12 -0.32 6.46
CA CYS A 179 -1.28 0.07 6.43
C CYS A 179 -2.19 -1.12 6.07
N LYS A 180 -3.48 -1.02 6.35
CA LYS A 180 -4.49 -2.05 6.04
C LYS A 180 -5.43 -1.60 4.92
N SER A 181 -5.89 -2.53 4.11
CA SER A 181 -7.02 -2.35 3.19
C SER A 181 -8.29 -2.89 3.84
N GLY A 182 -9.39 -2.17 3.73
CA GLY A 182 -10.66 -2.57 4.33
C GLY A 182 -10.51 -2.95 5.81
N ARG A 183 -10.99 -4.13 6.20
CA ARG A 183 -10.87 -4.66 7.57
C ARG A 183 -9.47 -5.13 7.93
N GLY A 184 -8.54 -5.23 6.96
CA GLY A 184 -7.16 -5.63 7.17
C GLY A 184 -6.95 -7.14 7.35
N THR A 185 -7.78 -7.98 6.75
CA THR A 185 -7.60 -9.46 6.73
C THR A 185 -6.32 -9.87 6.02
N ASP A 186 -5.92 -9.10 5.04
CA ASP A 186 -4.70 -9.25 4.25
C ASP A 186 -3.49 -8.47 4.81
N TYR A 187 -3.69 -7.74 5.91
CA TYR A 187 -2.61 -6.98 6.53
C TYR A 187 -1.47 -7.89 6.98
N ARG A 188 -0.26 -7.61 6.48
CA ARG A 188 0.98 -8.36 6.80
C ARG A 188 2.11 -7.44 7.25
N GLY A 189 1.79 -6.20 7.68
CA GLY A 189 2.77 -5.25 8.22
C GLY A 189 3.28 -5.60 9.61
N SER A 190 4.14 -4.75 10.15
CA SER A 190 4.89 -4.96 11.39
C SER A 190 4.36 -4.18 12.60
N HIS A 191 3.18 -3.57 12.50
CA HIS A 191 2.57 -2.88 13.64
C HIS A 191 2.26 -3.87 14.77
N SER A 192 2.69 -3.56 15.99
CA SER A 192 2.67 -4.47 17.14
C SER A 192 2.21 -3.80 18.44
N ILE A 193 1.48 -2.68 18.32
CA ILE A 193 0.97 -1.88 19.43
C ILE A 193 -0.54 -1.72 19.27
N THR A 194 -1.29 -1.89 20.35
CA THR A 194 -2.75 -1.71 20.35
C THR A 194 -3.15 -0.24 20.38
N SER A 195 -4.43 0.03 20.17
CA SER A 195 -4.99 1.39 20.27
C SER A 195 -4.83 2.03 21.67
N SER A 196 -4.65 1.23 22.71
CA SER A 196 -4.36 1.71 24.07
C SER A 196 -2.87 1.87 24.37
N GLY A 197 -1.98 1.57 23.41
CA GLY A 197 -0.53 1.62 23.59
C GLY A 197 0.10 0.33 24.16
N ALA A 198 -0.70 -0.73 24.37
CA ALA A 198 -0.18 -2.00 24.88
C ALA A 198 0.60 -2.76 23.80
N THR A 199 1.71 -3.39 24.19
CA THR A 199 2.50 -4.23 23.29
C THR A 199 1.83 -5.58 23.07
N CYS A 200 1.72 -6.00 21.81
CA CYS A 200 1.14 -7.28 21.42
C CYS A 200 2.01 -8.46 21.90
N LEU A 201 1.36 -9.54 22.28
CA LEU A 201 2.00 -10.83 22.54
C LEU A 201 2.34 -11.54 21.21
N ARG A 202 3.41 -12.31 21.21
CA ARG A 202 3.75 -13.16 20.06
C ARG A 202 2.70 -14.25 19.86
N TRP A 203 2.29 -14.49 18.61
CA TRP A 203 1.28 -15.51 18.30
C TRP A 203 1.72 -16.95 18.64
N ASN A 204 3.03 -17.19 18.80
CA ASN A 204 3.60 -18.45 19.30
C ASN A 204 3.90 -18.43 20.81
N SER A 205 3.38 -17.48 21.57
CA SER A 205 3.55 -17.43 23.02
C SER A 205 2.82 -18.58 23.70
N GLN A 206 3.48 -19.28 24.62
CA GLN A 206 2.92 -20.41 25.37
C GLN A 206 1.64 -20.06 26.12
N ILE A 207 1.47 -18.79 26.53
CA ILE A 207 0.27 -18.32 27.20
C ILE A 207 -0.97 -18.36 26.29
N LEU A 208 -0.78 -18.46 24.97
CA LEU A 208 -1.85 -18.51 23.96
C LEU A 208 -2.22 -19.95 23.56
N VAL A 209 -1.64 -21.00 24.17
CA VAL A 209 -1.79 -22.40 23.73
C VAL A 209 -3.25 -22.83 23.57
N ASN A 210 -4.14 -22.31 24.42
CA ASN A 210 -5.57 -22.64 24.42
C ASN A 210 -6.43 -21.61 23.65
N LYS A 211 -5.83 -20.67 22.94
CA LYS A 211 -6.57 -19.67 22.17
C LYS A 211 -6.83 -20.13 20.74
N LEU A 212 -7.94 -19.67 20.17
CA LEU A 212 -8.38 -20.08 18.84
C LEU A 212 -7.40 -19.63 17.74
N TYR A 213 -6.84 -18.43 17.85
CA TYR A 213 -5.93 -17.84 16.87
C TYR A 213 -4.52 -17.79 17.45
N THR A 214 -3.66 -18.68 16.97
CA THR A 214 -2.26 -18.83 17.40
C THR A 214 -1.40 -19.26 16.21
N ALA A 215 -0.07 -19.19 16.36
CA ALA A 215 0.87 -19.68 15.36
C ALA A 215 0.84 -21.19 15.15
N TRP A 216 0.21 -21.96 16.04
CA TRP A 216 0.11 -23.44 15.95
C TRP A 216 -1.11 -23.94 15.18
N ARG A 217 -2.00 -23.05 14.70
CA ARG A 217 -3.11 -23.47 13.85
C ARG A 217 -2.63 -24.04 12.52
N ARG A 218 -3.36 -25.02 12.00
CA ARG A 218 -3.07 -25.63 10.70
C ARG A 218 -3.00 -24.60 9.57
N ASN A 219 -3.83 -23.53 9.63
CA ASN A 219 -3.89 -22.45 8.65
C ASN A 219 -3.29 -21.13 9.17
N ALA A 220 -2.45 -21.18 10.20
CA ALA A 220 -1.85 -19.99 10.82
C ALA A 220 -1.15 -19.10 9.80
N TYR A 221 -0.40 -19.71 8.88
CA TYR A 221 0.31 -19.00 7.83
C TYR A 221 -0.63 -18.18 6.93
N GLN A 222 -1.73 -18.79 6.48
CA GLN A 222 -2.73 -18.11 5.64
C GLN A 222 -3.35 -16.90 6.35
N LEU A 223 -3.51 -16.99 7.68
CA LEU A 223 -3.99 -15.92 8.55
C LEU A 223 -2.90 -14.92 8.92
N GLY A 224 -1.67 -15.14 8.47
CA GLY A 224 -0.52 -14.29 8.80
C GLY A 224 -0.04 -14.44 10.24
N LEU A 225 -0.34 -15.53 10.92
CA LEU A 225 0.09 -15.84 12.29
C LEU A 225 1.40 -16.61 12.28
N GLY A 226 2.34 -16.24 13.16
CA GLY A 226 3.68 -16.85 13.17
C GLY A 226 4.49 -16.47 14.41
N SER A 227 5.79 -16.66 14.35
CA SER A 227 6.75 -16.31 15.41
C SER A 227 6.98 -14.80 15.50
N HIS A 228 5.92 -14.01 15.55
CA HIS A 228 5.95 -12.56 15.68
C HIS A 228 4.77 -12.06 16.53
N ASN A 229 4.81 -10.80 16.90
CA ASN A 229 3.78 -10.11 17.69
C ASN A 229 3.02 -9.04 16.87
N PHE A 230 3.01 -9.14 15.55
CA PHE A 230 2.36 -8.15 14.71
C PHE A 230 0.85 -8.30 14.72
N CYS A 231 0.14 -7.17 14.64
CA CYS A 231 -1.31 -7.12 14.53
C CYS A 231 -1.80 -7.88 13.29
N ARG A 232 -2.88 -8.64 13.44
CA ARG A 232 -3.51 -9.40 12.35
C ARG A 232 -5.02 -9.36 12.49
N ASN A 233 -5.72 -9.71 11.42
CA ASN A 233 -7.17 -9.87 11.44
C ASN A 233 -7.54 -11.29 10.97
N PRO A 234 -7.34 -12.31 11.83
CA PRO A 234 -7.52 -13.71 11.43
C PRO A 234 -8.98 -14.17 11.36
N ASP A 235 -9.92 -13.39 11.88
CA ASP A 235 -11.35 -13.69 12.02
C ASP A 235 -12.26 -12.74 11.23
N ASN A 236 -11.66 -11.85 10.41
CA ASN A 236 -12.38 -10.84 9.65
C ASN A 236 -13.21 -9.87 10.52
N ASP A 237 -12.72 -9.57 11.73
CA ASP A 237 -13.30 -8.53 12.57
C ASP A 237 -13.14 -7.14 11.94
N SER A 238 -13.65 -6.10 12.56
CA SER A 238 -13.65 -4.72 12.04
C SER A 238 -12.25 -4.14 11.80
N LYS A 239 -11.26 -4.57 12.59
CA LYS A 239 -9.86 -4.06 12.52
C LYS A 239 -8.86 -5.18 12.88
N PRO A 240 -7.58 -5.06 12.46
CA PRO A 240 -6.52 -5.89 13.00
C PRO A 240 -6.40 -5.74 14.51
N TRP A 241 -6.11 -6.85 15.17
CA TRP A 241 -6.01 -6.94 16.61
C TRP A 241 -4.84 -7.85 17.04
N CYS A 242 -4.56 -7.91 18.32
CA CYS A 242 -3.61 -8.84 18.90
C CYS A 242 -3.96 -9.19 20.35
N HIS A 243 -3.37 -10.26 20.85
CA HIS A 243 -3.42 -10.59 22.27
C HIS A 243 -2.47 -9.70 23.08
N VAL A 244 -2.90 -9.29 24.28
CA VAL A 244 -2.13 -8.49 25.23
C VAL A 244 -2.32 -9.00 26.65
N LEU A 245 -1.41 -8.64 27.55
CA LEU A 245 -1.57 -8.82 29.00
C LEU A 245 -1.94 -7.48 29.63
N LYS A 246 -3.08 -7.42 30.31
CA LYS A 246 -3.49 -6.29 31.15
C LYS A 246 -3.65 -6.73 32.60
N GLY A 247 -2.82 -6.21 33.49
CA GLY A 247 -2.87 -6.59 34.91
C GLY A 247 -2.78 -8.11 35.14
N ASN A 248 -1.93 -8.81 34.40
CA ASN A 248 -1.79 -10.28 34.37
C ASN A 248 -3.00 -11.06 33.79
N GLN A 249 -3.99 -10.39 33.22
CA GLN A 249 -5.08 -11.03 32.50
C GLN A 249 -4.81 -11.04 31.01
N LEU A 250 -4.93 -12.22 30.38
CA LEU A 250 -4.82 -12.38 28.94
C LEU A 250 -6.12 -11.91 28.29
N THR A 251 -6.01 -10.85 27.47
CA THR A 251 -7.09 -10.29 26.68
C THR A 251 -6.64 -10.03 25.25
N TRP A 252 -7.47 -9.40 24.44
CA TRP A 252 -7.14 -8.93 23.10
C TRP A 252 -7.59 -7.48 22.92
N GLU A 253 -6.97 -6.77 21.99
CA GLU A 253 -7.31 -5.40 21.64
C GLU A 253 -7.07 -5.11 20.18
N TYR A 254 -7.83 -4.17 19.64
CA TYR A 254 -7.59 -3.63 18.31
C TYR A 254 -6.28 -2.85 18.25
N CYS A 255 -5.65 -2.93 17.09
CA CYS A 255 -4.47 -2.14 16.76
C CYS A 255 -4.85 -0.90 15.96
N ASN A 256 -4.12 0.18 16.14
CA ASN A 256 -4.29 1.39 15.36
C ASN A 256 -3.48 1.33 14.06
N VAL A 257 -3.74 0.29 13.24
CA VAL A 257 -3.12 0.16 11.92
C VAL A 257 -3.77 1.16 10.97
N PRO A 258 -3.01 2.10 10.37
CA PRO A 258 -3.56 3.08 9.46
C PRO A 258 -4.15 2.41 8.22
N THR A 259 -5.17 2.98 7.64
CA THR A 259 -5.72 2.52 6.36
C THR A 259 -4.76 2.92 5.23
N CYS A 260 -4.54 2.02 4.28
CA CYS A 260 -3.73 2.34 3.10
C CYS A 260 -4.40 3.42 2.29
N SER A 261 -3.63 4.42 1.89
CA SER A 261 -4.10 5.33 0.87
C SER A 261 -4.19 4.57 -0.46
N THR A 262 -5.38 4.52 -1.02
CA THR A 262 -5.68 3.96 -2.34
C THR A 262 -5.69 5.02 -3.40
N CYS A 263 -5.42 6.29 -3.02
CA CYS A 263 -5.42 7.42 -3.94
C CYS A 263 -4.54 7.19 -5.17
N GLY A 264 -4.98 7.68 -6.28
CA GLY A 264 -4.23 7.68 -7.54
C GLY A 264 -4.07 6.30 -8.20
N LEU A 265 -4.65 5.24 -7.65
CA LEU A 265 -4.69 3.94 -8.30
C LEU A 265 -5.84 3.89 -9.30
N ARG A 266 -5.61 3.26 -10.44
CA ARG A 266 -6.61 3.08 -11.49
C ARG A 266 -6.47 1.73 -12.17
N GLN A 267 -7.47 1.32 -12.94
CA GLN A 267 -7.34 0.13 -13.79
C GLN A 267 -6.40 0.42 -14.96
N ARG A 268 -5.61 -0.60 -15.36
CA ARG A 268 -4.77 -0.50 -16.55
C ARG A 268 -5.64 -0.30 -17.78
N ARG A 269 -5.23 0.65 -18.63
CA ARG A 269 -5.89 0.96 -19.89
C ARG A 269 -5.96 -0.27 -20.80
N VAL A 270 -7.15 -0.52 -21.34
CA VAL A 270 -7.29 -1.19 -22.62
C VAL A 270 -7.20 -0.06 -23.66
N HIS A 271 -6.15 -0.06 -24.47
CA HIS A 271 -5.97 0.96 -25.52
C HIS A 271 -7.21 0.99 -26.43
N GLN A 272 -8.01 2.05 -26.31
CA GLN A 272 -9.03 2.37 -27.30
C GLN A 272 -8.46 3.38 -28.31
N TYR A 273 -8.88 3.26 -29.56
CA TYR A 273 -8.32 3.96 -30.72
C TYR A 273 -8.39 5.49 -30.55
N ARG A 274 -7.28 6.16 -30.91
CA ARG A 274 -7.15 7.63 -30.96
C ARG A 274 -8.09 8.26 -31.96
N ILE A 275 -8.89 9.24 -31.51
CA ILE A 275 -9.60 10.19 -32.37
C ILE A 275 -8.89 11.55 -32.21
N LYS A 276 -8.81 12.33 -33.30
CA LYS A 276 -8.19 13.66 -33.32
C LYS A 276 -8.88 14.57 -32.29
N GLY A 277 -8.10 15.19 -31.38
CA GLY A 277 -8.61 16.05 -30.31
C GLY A 277 -8.92 15.34 -28.99
N GLY A 278 -8.04 14.46 -28.50
CA GLY A 278 -8.19 13.63 -27.31
C GLY A 278 -8.82 12.26 -27.62
N SER A 279 -8.76 11.35 -26.66
CA SER A 279 -9.42 10.04 -26.77
C SER A 279 -10.59 9.93 -25.79
N TYR A 280 -11.62 9.17 -26.18
CA TYR A 280 -12.65 8.77 -25.21
C TYR A 280 -12.01 7.89 -24.13
N ALA A 281 -12.36 8.15 -22.89
CA ALA A 281 -11.85 7.43 -21.73
C ALA A 281 -13.01 6.76 -20.98
N ASP A 282 -12.73 5.58 -20.43
CA ASP A 282 -13.58 4.97 -19.42
C ASP A 282 -13.30 5.65 -18.07
N ILE A 283 -14.32 5.85 -17.27
CA ILE A 283 -14.20 6.45 -15.94
C ILE A 283 -13.21 5.67 -15.04
N ALA A 284 -13.04 4.36 -15.25
CA ALA A 284 -12.07 3.55 -14.52
C ALA A 284 -10.60 3.95 -14.80
N ALA A 285 -10.34 4.69 -15.91
CA ALA A 285 -9.03 5.28 -16.18
C ALA A 285 -8.80 6.58 -15.38
N HIS A 286 -9.87 7.29 -15.02
CA HIS A 286 -9.86 8.53 -14.26
C HIS A 286 -10.88 8.51 -13.11
N PRO A 287 -10.76 7.55 -12.15
CA PRO A 287 -11.81 7.32 -11.15
C PRO A 287 -11.98 8.46 -10.12
N TRP A 288 -11.13 9.45 -10.17
CA TRP A 288 -11.22 10.71 -9.41
C TRP A 288 -12.05 11.79 -10.10
N GLN A 289 -12.44 11.56 -11.38
CA GLN A 289 -13.22 12.55 -12.12
C GLN A 289 -14.61 12.72 -11.50
N ALA A 290 -14.95 13.95 -11.15
CA ALA A 290 -16.29 14.35 -10.75
C ALA A 290 -16.95 15.20 -11.84
N ALA A 291 -18.26 15.08 -11.98
CA ALA A 291 -19.08 15.96 -12.78
C ALA A 291 -19.96 16.79 -11.83
N ILE A 292 -19.88 18.10 -11.93
CA ILE A 292 -20.66 19.04 -11.13
C ILE A 292 -21.82 19.55 -11.95
N PHE A 293 -23.02 19.39 -11.45
CA PHE A 293 -24.26 19.86 -12.06
C PHE A 293 -24.92 20.94 -11.22
N VAL A 294 -25.60 21.86 -11.88
CA VAL A 294 -26.38 22.91 -11.25
C VAL A 294 -27.85 22.85 -11.68
N LYS A 295 -28.74 23.09 -10.73
CA LYS A 295 -30.17 23.24 -10.97
C LYS A 295 -30.52 24.72 -10.86
N HIS A 296 -30.73 25.37 -12.02
CA HIS A 296 -31.13 26.77 -12.03
C HIS A 296 -32.60 26.91 -11.63
N ARG A 297 -32.90 27.98 -10.88
CA ARG A 297 -34.30 28.26 -10.44
C ARG A 297 -35.26 28.53 -11.60
N ARG A 298 -34.74 29.04 -12.74
CA ARG A 298 -35.53 29.48 -13.90
C ARG A 298 -35.45 28.54 -15.11
N ALA A 299 -34.60 27.52 -15.07
CA ALA A 299 -34.44 26.55 -16.15
C ALA A 299 -34.76 25.14 -15.63
N PRO A 300 -35.60 24.35 -16.34
CA PRO A 300 -35.90 23.01 -15.91
C PRO A 300 -34.69 22.08 -16.09
N GLY A 301 -34.53 21.14 -15.14
CA GLY A 301 -33.49 20.13 -15.23
C GLY A 301 -32.18 20.49 -14.54
N GLU A 302 -31.22 19.56 -14.62
CA GLU A 302 -29.87 19.71 -14.13
C GLU A 302 -28.95 19.99 -15.32
N HIS A 303 -28.11 21.00 -15.20
CA HIS A 303 -27.18 21.40 -16.24
C HIS A 303 -25.75 21.14 -15.78
N PHE A 304 -24.92 20.60 -16.67
CA PHE A 304 -23.50 20.43 -16.40
C PHE A 304 -22.84 21.80 -16.19
N LEU A 305 -22.16 21.98 -15.06
CA LEU A 305 -21.50 23.20 -14.68
C LEU A 305 -20.00 23.13 -14.97
N CYS A 306 -19.31 22.22 -14.31
CA CYS A 306 -17.85 22.09 -14.33
C CYS A 306 -17.41 20.66 -14.01
N GLY A 307 -16.13 20.36 -14.27
CA GLY A 307 -15.44 19.22 -13.71
C GLY A 307 -15.11 19.40 -12.24
N GLY A 308 -14.70 18.33 -11.61
CA GLY A 308 -14.16 18.31 -10.26
C GLY A 308 -13.27 17.10 -10.03
N ILE A 309 -12.57 17.08 -8.90
CA ILE A 309 -11.62 16.04 -8.57
C ILE A 309 -11.89 15.54 -7.16
N LEU A 310 -12.21 14.26 -7.01
CA LEU A 310 -12.29 13.59 -5.70
C LEU A 310 -10.89 13.49 -5.09
N ILE A 311 -10.68 14.06 -3.91
CA ILE A 311 -9.40 14.03 -3.19
C ILE A 311 -9.45 13.24 -1.88
N SER A 312 -10.65 12.99 -1.37
CA SER A 312 -10.93 12.06 -0.27
C SER A 312 -12.40 11.65 -0.33
N SER A 313 -12.85 10.73 0.53
CA SER A 313 -14.23 10.21 0.46
C SER A 313 -15.31 11.31 0.44
N CYS A 314 -15.13 12.41 1.18
CA CYS A 314 -16.13 13.48 1.31
C CYS A 314 -15.73 14.81 0.67
N TRP A 315 -14.62 14.89 -0.08
CA TRP A 315 -14.11 16.16 -0.56
C TRP A 315 -13.74 16.16 -2.04
N VAL A 316 -14.23 17.17 -2.74
CA VAL A 316 -13.99 17.41 -4.17
C VAL A 316 -13.39 18.79 -4.36
N LEU A 317 -12.30 18.87 -5.14
CA LEU A 317 -11.74 20.14 -5.62
C LEU A 317 -12.35 20.51 -6.97
N SER A 318 -12.44 21.80 -7.23
CA SER A 318 -12.83 22.38 -8.52
C SER A 318 -12.22 23.77 -8.69
N ALA A 319 -12.53 24.47 -9.78
CA ALA A 319 -12.14 25.84 -10.01
C ALA A 319 -13.12 26.83 -9.33
N ALA A 320 -12.59 27.92 -8.79
CA ALA A 320 -13.39 28.97 -8.13
C ALA A 320 -14.36 29.68 -9.09
N HIS A 321 -13.92 29.94 -10.32
CA HIS A 321 -14.73 30.61 -11.31
C HIS A 321 -16.03 29.87 -11.67
N CYS A 322 -16.10 28.57 -11.43
CA CYS A 322 -17.32 27.80 -11.61
C CYS A 322 -18.47 28.25 -10.69
N PHE A 323 -18.16 28.94 -9.60
CA PHE A 323 -19.11 29.31 -8.54
C PHE A 323 -19.31 30.80 -8.39
N GLU A 324 -18.88 31.61 -9.38
CA GLU A 324 -19.04 33.08 -9.36
C GLU A 324 -20.50 33.54 -9.27
N GLU A 325 -21.43 32.75 -9.81
CA GLU A 325 -22.87 33.08 -9.71
C GLU A 325 -23.44 32.90 -8.29
N GLY A 326 -22.68 32.35 -7.35
CA GLY A 326 -23.10 32.21 -5.94
C GLY A 326 -24.25 31.24 -5.75
N PHE A 327 -24.12 30.01 -6.24
CA PHE A 327 -25.14 28.99 -6.13
C PHE A 327 -25.37 28.56 -4.65
N SER A 328 -26.61 28.31 -4.28
CA SER A 328 -26.90 27.64 -3.01
C SER A 328 -26.58 26.14 -3.09
N THR A 329 -26.23 25.52 -1.97
CA THR A 329 -25.77 24.12 -1.93
C THR A 329 -26.82 23.12 -2.43
N ASP A 330 -28.12 23.44 -2.24
CA ASP A 330 -29.26 22.63 -2.73
C ASP A 330 -29.40 22.66 -4.27
N GLN A 331 -28.78 23.64 -4.92
CA GLN A 331 -28.74 23.72 -6.40
C GLN A 331 -27.59 22.89 -7.00
N LEU A 332 -26.61 22.49 -6.18
CA LEU A 332 -25.41 21.81 -6.65
C LEU A 332 -25.50 20.30 -6.43
N LYS A 333 -25.10 19.54 -7.43
CA LYS A 333 -25.04 18.07 -7.38
C LYS A 333 -23.73 17.58 -7.96
N ILE A 334 -23.11 16.65 -7.29
CA ILE A 334 -21.86 15.99 -7.72
C ILE A 334 -22.16 14.54 -8.10
N VAL A 335 -21.62 14.12 -9.24
CA VAL A 335 -21.73 12.75 -9.73
C VAL A 335 -20.33 12.19 -9.92
N LEU A 336 -20.06 11.03 -9.32
CA LEU A 336 -18.83 10.26 -9.40
C LEU A 336 -19.09 8.95 -10.14
N GLY A 337 -18.05 8.40 -10.78
CA GLY A 337 -18.12 7.07 -11.39
C GLY A 337 -18.97 7.00 -12.66
N ARG A 338 -19.01 8.07 -13.46
CA ARG A 338 -19.82 8.15 -14.68
C ARG A 338 -18.93 8.44 -15.90
N THR A 339 -19.05 7.59 -16.93
CA THR A 339 -18.37 7.80 -18.22
C THR A 339 -19.19 8.72 -19.12
N SER A 340 -20.51 8.55 -19.20
CA SER A 340 -21.41 9.40 -19.98
C SER A 340 -21.90 10.60 -19.18
N ARG A 341 -21.71 11.83 -19.71
CA ARG A 341 -22.11 13.07 -19.03
C ARG A 341 -23.62 13.14 -18.77
N ALA A 342 -24.43 12.73 -19.73
CA ALA A 342 -25.89 12.87 -19.68
C ALA A 342 -26.60 11.58 -19.22
N THR A 343 -26.06 10.41 -19.55
CA THR A 343 -26.74 9.13 -19.29
C THR A 343 -26.30 8.57 -17.93
N PRO A 344 -27.24 8.33 -16.99
CA PRO A 344 -26.92 7.67 -15.72
C PRO A 344 -26.38 6.25 -15.91
N GLU A 345 -25.41 5.88 -15.06
CA GLU A 345 -24.79 4.55 -15.04
C GLU A 345 -25.06 3.82 -13.72
N ALA A 346 -25.05 2.47 -13.76
CA ALA A 346 -25.48 1.65 -12.63
C ALA A 346 -24.59 1.82 -11.38
N ASN A 347 -23.30 2.13 -11.56
CA ASN A 347 -22.30 2.22 -10.48
C ASN A 347 -21.94 3.65 -10.11
N GLU A 348 -22.66 4.64 -10.64
CA GLU A 348 -22.42 6.04 -10.29
C GLU A 348 -22.86 6.35 -8.86
N GLN A 349 -22.17 7.31 -8.25
CA GLN A 349 -22.51 7.83 -6.93
C GLN A 349 -22.89 9.31 -7.03
N LYS A 350 -24.03 9.67 -6.44
CA LYS A 350 -24.61 11.02 -6.49
C LYS A 350 -24.63 11.62 -5.11
N PHE A 351 -24.19 12.86 -5.02
CA PHE A 351 -24.15 13.60 -3.76
C PHE A 351 -24.71 15.02 -3.95
N GLN A 352 -25.46 15.48 -2.95
CA GLN A 352 -25.70 16.88 -2.75
C GLN A 352 -24.43 17.50 -2.13
N VAL A 353 -24.26 18.80 -2.30
CA VAL A 353 -23.17 19.54 -1.66
C VAL A 353 -23.62 19.98 -0.27
N LYS A 354 -22.85 19.63 0.77
CA LYS A 354 -23.10 20.08 2.14
C LYS A 354 -22.66 21.53 2.31
N THR A 355 -21.46 21.84 1.87
CA THR A 355 -20.87 23.18 1.88
C THR A 355 -19.83 23.28 0.77
N TYR A 356 -19.55 24.47 0.32
CA TYR A 356 -18.39 24.73 -0.53
C TYR A 356 -17.70 26.03 -0.12
N THR A 357 -16.40 26.07 -0.34
CA THR A 357 -15.54 27.22 -0.04
C THR A 357 -14.75 27.61 -1.29
N VAL A 358 -14.94 28.82 -1.76
CA VAL A 358 -14.11 29.47 -2.78
C VAL A 358 -12.93 30.13 -2.07
N HIS A 359 -11.76 30.11 -2.68
CA HIS A 359 -10.59 30.73 -2.08
C HIS A 359 -10.80 32.23 -1.88
N GLN A 360 -10.50 32.74 -0.66
CA GLN A 360 -10.86 34.13 -0.26
C GLN A 360 -10.17 35.22 -1.09
N ARG A 361 -9.07 34.89 -1.76
CA ARG A 361 -8.33 35.78 -2.64
C ARG A 361 -8.49 35.39 -4.11
N PHE A 362 -9.55 34.70 -4.46
CA PHE A 362 -9.85 34.44 -5.86
C PHE A 362 -10.09 35.79 -6.57
N ASP A 363 -9.42 35.95 -7.68
CA ASP A 363 -9.54 37.12 -8.54
C ASP A 363 -10.11 36.72 -9.91
N SER A 364 -11.33 37.13 -10.20
CA SER A 364 -12.03 36.76 -11.42
C SER A 364 -11.50 37.49 -12.67
N GLU A 365 -10.70 38.54 -12.51
CA GLU A 365 -10.15 39.28 -13.67
C GLU A 365 -8.95 38.54 -14.27
N ASN A 366 -8.09 37.97 -13.41
CA ASN A 366 -6.86 37.28 -13.83
C ASN A 366 -6.82 35.78 -13.47
N PHE A 367 -7.87 35.25 -12.82
CA PHE A 367 -7.98 33.85 -12.33
C PHE A 367 -6.92 33.46 -11.31
N ASN A 368 -6.34 34.41 -10.60
CA ASN A 368 -5.44 34.10 -9.51
C ASN A 368 -6.21 33.46 -8.35
N ASN A 369 -5.64 32.41 -7.74
CA ASN A 369 -6.27 31.60 -6.70
C ASN A 369 -7.58 30.89 -7.14
N ASP A 370 -7.62 30.42 -8.37
CA ASP A 370 -8.80 29.77 -8.95
C ASP A 370 -8.97 28.32 -8.42
N ILE A 371 -9.43 28.23 -7.18
CA ILE A 371 -9.65 26.94 -6.47
C ILE A 371 -10.88 27.04 -5.57
N ALA A 372 -11.69 25.98 -5.59
CA ALA A 372 -12.82 25.77 -4.71
C ALA A 372 -12.79 24.36 -4.13
N LEU A 373 -13.24 24.20 -2.90
CA LEU A 373 -13.35 22.95 -2.17
C LEU A 373 -14.82 22.70 -1.82
N LEU A 374 -15.33 21.52 -2.18
CA LEU A 374 -16.73 21.12 -1.95
C LEU A 374 -16.78 19.93 -1.02
N GLN A 375 -17.63 19.98 0.00
CA GLN A 375 -17.93 18.88 0.90
C GLN A 375 -19.19 18.15 0.42
N LEU A 376 -19.07 16.84 0.22
CA LEU A 376 -20.18 15.97 -0.10
C LEU A 376 -21.11 15.81 1.11
N ASN A 377 -22.41 15.79 0.87
CA ASN A 377 -23.40 15.52 1.92
C ASN A 377 -23.65 14.01 2.02
N SER A 378 -23.46 13.44 3.21
CA SER A 378 -23.72 12.03 3.50
C SER A 378 -24.11 11.88 4.96
N ASP A 379 -25.00 10.93 5.25
CA ASP A 379 -25.37 10.55 6.62
C ASP A 379 -24.35 9.58 7.25
N ALA A 380 -23.42 9.04 6.46
CA ALA A 380 -22.35 8.15 6.90
C ALA A 380 -21.04 8.93 7.16
N GLU A 381 -20.13 8.34 7.95
CA GLU A 381 -18.78 8.90 8.17
C GLU A 381 -17.99 9.01 6.86
N ASP A 382 -18.15 8.03 5.95
CA ASP A 382 -17.60 8.04 4.60
C ASP A 382 -18.70 8.41 3.61
N CYS A 383 -18.42 9.34 2.69
CA CYS A 383 -19.34 9.74 1.64
C CYS A 383 -19.19 8.84 0.42
N ALA A 384 -18.17 9.09 -0.41
CA ALA A 384 -17.90 8.27 -1.58
C ALA A 384 -17.29 6.91 -1.19
N ILE A 385 -17.85 5.83 -1.72
CA ILE A 385 -17.35 4.46 -1.56
C ILE A 385 -16.36 4.20 -2.69
N GLU A 386 -15.13 3.83 -2.35
CA GLU A 386 -14.12 3.47 -3.35
C GLU A 386 -14.52 2.23 -4.13
N THR A 387 -14.44 2.36 -5.45
CA THR A 387 -14.67 1.28 -6.43
C THR A 387 -13.62 1.37 -7.52
N ASP A 388 -13.72 0.52 -8.53
CA ASP A 388 -12.87 0.64 -9.73
C ASP A 388 -13.14 1.92 -10.55
N THR A 389 -14.34 2.50 -10.40
CA THR A 389 -14.78 3.70 -11.11
C THR A 389 -14.84 4.95 -10.23
N VAL A 390 -14.66 4.83 -8.92
CA VAL A 390 -14.65 5.94 -7.96
C VAL A 390 -13.48 5.80 -7.02
N ARG A 391 -12.52 6.72 -7.09
CA ARG A 391 -11.33 6.74 -6.24
C ARG A 391 -10.71 8.13 -6.21
N ALA A 392 -10.14 8.51 -5.07
CA ALA A 392 -9.46 9.81 -4.94
C ALA A 392 -8.16 9.87 -5.75
N ALA A 393 -7.84 11.03 -6.32
CA ALA A 393 -6.49 11.37 -6.77
C ALA A 393 -5.60 11.62 -5.54
N CYS A 394 -4.28 11.34 -5.65
CA CYS A 394 -3.36 11.73 -4.58
C CYS A 394 -3.09 13.22 -4.61
N LEU A 395 -3.15 13.87 -3.45
CA LEU A 395 -2.58 15.22 -3.31
C LEU A 395 -1.04 15.11 -3.28
N PRO A 396 -0.32 16.04 -3.91
CA PRO A 396 1.15 16.04 -3.86
C PRO A 396 1.63 16.31 -2.44
N THR A 397 2.84 15.86 -2.11
CA THR A 397 3.56 16.37 -0.94
C THR A 397 4.28 17.66 -1.30
N ARG A 398 4.66 18.47 -0.30
CA ARG A 398 5.41 19.72 -0.53
C ARG A 398 6.73 19.49 -1.25
N GLU A 399 7.33 18.32 -1.03
CA GLU A 399 8.61 17.90 -1.60
C GLU A 399 8.47 17.29 -2.99
N LEU A 400 7.23 17.03 -3.45
CA LEU A 400 7.02 16.45 -4.77
C LEU A 400 7.43 17.46 -5.85
N GLN A 401 8.56 17.20 -6.46
CA GLN A 401 9.04 17.93 -7.63
C GLN A 401 8.95 17.02 -8.85
N LEU A 402 8.30 17.49 -9.88
CA LEU A 402 8.25 16.83 -11.17
C LEU A 402 9.15 17.60 -12.14
N PRO A 403 9.99 16.91 -12.94
CA PRO A 403 10.79 17.56 -13.97
C PRO A 403 9.93 18.30 -14.99
N ASP A 404 10.49 19.34 -15.60
CA ASP A 404 9.92 19.94 -16.78
C ASP A 404 9.67 18.88 -17.85
N TRP A 405 8.62 19.05 -18.63
CA TRP A 405 8.18 18.13 -19.68
C TRP A 405 7.67 16.77 -19.17
N THR A 406 7.44 16.63 -17.86
CA THR A 406 6.77 15.44 -17.31
C THR A 406 5.43 15.25 -18.02
N GLU A 407 5.19 14.02 -18.47
CA GLU A 407 3.92 13.63 -19.11
C GLU A 407 2.82 13.50 -18.06
N CYS A 408 1.72 14.19 -18.28
CA CYS A 408 0.56 14.27 -17.42
C CYS A 408 -0.71 14.03 -18.23
N GLU A 409 -1.82 13.89 -17.54
CA GLU A 409 -3.11 13.64 -18.15
C GLU A 409 -4.14 14.63 -17.63
N ILE A 410 -5.01 15.06 -18.52
CA ILE A 410 -6.21 15.82 -18.25
C ILE A 410 -7.43 14.99 -18.61
N SER A 411 -8.54 15.20 -17.92
CA SER A 411 -9.80 14.54 -18.27
C SER A 411 -10.99 15.46 -18.03
N GLY A 412 -12.06 15.28 -18.80
CA GLY A 412 -13.26 16.06 -18.65
C GLY A 412 -14.34 15.78 -19.70
N TYR A 413 -15.43 16.52 -19.61
CA TYR A 413 -16.59 16.45 -20.50
C TYR A 413 -16.74 17.72 -21.35
N GLY A 414 -15.67 18.50 -21.46
CA GLY A 414 -15.65 19.75 -22.22
C GLY A 414 -15.85 19.57 -23.70
N ARG A 415 -15.80 20.67 -24.44
CA ARG A 415 -16.01 20.66 -25.88
C ARG A 415 -14.92 19.88 -26.60
N ASN A 416 -15.29 19.22 -27.68
CA ASN A 416 -14.34 18.48 -28.51
C ASN A 416 -13.44 19.38 -29.34
N GLU A 417 -13.91 20.58 -29.66
CA GLU A 417 -13.25 21.62 -30.46
C GLU A 417 -13.61 23.00 -29.91
N GLU A 418 -12.74 23.98 -30.13
CA GLU A 418 -12.88 25.34 -29.62
C GLU A 418 -14.25 25.97 -29.95
N PHE A 419 -14.74 25.74 -31.16
CA PHE A 419 -15.99 26.34 -31.66
C PHE A 419 -17.20 25.39 -31.62
N SER A 420 -17.05 24.21 -31.06
CA SER A 420 -18.18 23.30 -30.88
C SER A 420 -19.25 23.93 -29.98
N PRO A 421 -20.53 23.92 -30.35
CA PRO A 421 -21.59 24.42 -29.48
C PRO A 421 -21.95 23.46 -28.34
N PHE A 422 -21.51 22.21 -28.42
CA PHE A 422 -21.88 21.15 -27.49
C PHE A 422 -20.70 20.64 -26.69
N TYR A 423 -20.94 20.30 -25.44
CA TYR A 423 -20.02 19.53 -24.59
C TYR A 423 -19.96 18.06 -25.03
N SER A 424 -18.87 17.39 -24.71
CA SER A 424 -18.74 15.96 -24.99
C SER A 424 -19.80 15.13 -24.24
N GLU A 425 -20.38 14.17 -24.91
CA GLU A 425 -21.30 13.20 -24.29
C GLU A 425 -20.56 12.23 -23.37
N HIS A 426 -19.35 11.85 -23.73
CA HIS A 426 -18.53 10.91 -22.99
C HIS A 426 -17.28 11.59 -22.44
N LEU A 427 -16.77 11.04 -21.32
CA LEU A 427 -15.51 11.44 -20.74
C LEU A 427 -14.40 11.33 -21.78
N LYS A 428 -13.56 12.35 -21.84
CA LYS A 428 -12.37 12.41 -22.68
C LYS A 428 -11.12 12.54 -21.83
N GLU A 429 -10.01 12.09 -22.37
CA GLU A 429 -8.68 12.28 -21.83
C GLU A 429 -7.75 12.92 -22.85
N GLY A 430 -6.81 13.71 -22.38
CA GLY A 430 -5.72 14.30 -23.17
C GLY A 430 -4.39 14.10 -22.47
N HIS A 431 -3.33 13.96 -23.28
CA HIS A 431 -1.95 13.81 -22.80
C HIS A 431 -1.21 15.14 -23.00
N VAL A 432 -0.82 15.75 -21.90
CA VAL A 432 -0.13 17.03 -21.88
C VAL A 432 1.19 16.91 -21.13
N ARG A 433 2.09 17.88 -21.31
CA ARG A 433 3.36 17.93 -20.59
C ARG A 433 3.45 19.22 -19.78
N LEU A 434 4.03 19.12 -18.59
CA LEU A 434 4.33 20.28 -17.76
C LEU A 434 5.34 21.19 -18.49
N PHE A 435 5.01 22.44 -18.66
CA PHE A 435 5.92 23.40 -19.29
C PHE A 435 6.83 24.04 -18.25
N PRO A 436 8.11 24.32 -18.62
CA PRO A 436 9.00 25.11 -17.79
C PRO A 436 8.45 26.53 -17.60
N ALA A 437 8.82 27.18 -16.49
CA ALA A 437 8.41 28.56 -16.20
C ALA A 437 8.72 29.54 -17.35
N SER A 438 9.78 29.29 -18.11
CA SER A 438 10.15 30.09 -19.29
C SER A 438 9.13 30.02 -20.43
N ARG A 439 8.27 29.00 -20.44
CA ARG A 439 7.18 28.85 -21.41
C ARG A 439 5.80 29.23 -20.84
N CYS A 440 5.71 29.47 -19.54
CA CYS A 440 4.52 29.91 -18.85
C CYS A 440 4.61 31.42 -18.56
N THR A 441 4.63 32.23 -19.60
CA THR A 441 4.85 33.67 -19.51
C THR A 441 3.77 34.47 -20.23
N THR A 442 3.62 35.72 -19.89
CA THR A 442 2.68 36.65 -20.54
C THR A 442 2.79 36.69 -22.07
N GLN A 443 4.00 36.54 -22.62
CA GLN A 443 4.24 36.50 -24.07
C GLN A 443 3.57 35.30 -24.76
N HIS A 444 3.50 34.16 -24.10
CA HIS A 444 2.87 32.94 -24.63
C HIS A 444 1.36 32.91 -24.36
N LEU A 445 0.86 33.83 -23.54
CA LEU A 445 -0.53 33.86 -23.06
C LEU A 445 -1.22 35.19 -23.39
N ASP A 446 -0.95 35.75 -24.54
CA ASP A 446 -1.60 36.95 -25.09
C ASP A 446 -1.60 38.14 -24.11
N ASN A 447 -0.43 38.36 -23.47
CA ASN A 447 -0.18 39.37 -22.44
C ASN A 447 -1.01 39.23 -21.15
N ARG A 448 -1.67 38.09 -20.90
CA ARG A 448 -2.33 37.83 -19.63
C ARG A 448 -1.32 37.54 -18.54
N GLU A 449 -1.60 38.01 -17.33
CA GLU A 449 -0.75 37.82 -16.18
C GLU A 449 -0.74 36.34 -15.76
N VAL A 450 0.46 35.81 -15.46
CA VAL A 450 0.67 34.48 -14.88
C VAL A 450 1.34 34.66 -13.52
N THR A 451 0.72 34.13 -12.50
CA THR A 451 1.21 34.23 -11.12
C THR A 451 1.91 32.94 -10.70
N ASP A 452 2.63 32.96 -9.58
CA ASP A 452 3.25 31.77 -8.96
C ASP A 452 2.23 30.69 -8.53
N ASN A 453 0.95 31.06 -8.46
CA ASN A 453 -0.16 30.17 -8.14
C ASN A 453 -0.67 29.38 -9.35
N MET A 454 -0.09 29.59 -10.49
CA MET A 454 -0.44 28.98 -11.76
C MET A 454 0.69 28.12 -12.27
N LEU A 455 0.37 27.15 -13.11
CA LEU A 455 1.31 26.36 -13.89
C LEU A 455 0.75 26.16 -15.30
N CYS A 456 1.64 25.89 -16.24
CA CYS A 456 1.27 25.67 -17.63
C CYS A 456 1.56 24.23 -18.05
N ALA A 457 0.64 23.69 -18.86
CA ALA A 457 0.85 22.41 -19.51
C ALA A 457 0.21 22.42 -20.91
N GLY A 458 0.71 21.55 -21.79
CA GLY A 458 0.16 21.42 -23.14
C GLY A 458 0.75 20.25 -23.90
N ASP A 459 0.14 19.89 -25.01
CA ASP A 459 0.67 18.87 -25.92
C ASP A 459 1.59 19.53 -26.95
N THR A 460 2.86 19.09 -26.97
CA THR A 460 3.86 19.57 -27.96
C THR A 460 3.50 19.20 -29.40
N ARG A 461 2.56 18.28 -29.61
CA ARG A 461 2.03 17.90 -30.92
C ARG A 461 0.78 18.69 -31.30
N HIS A 462 0.26 19.53 -30.40
CA HIS A 462 -0.94 20.34 -30.57
C HIS A 462 -2.22 19.52 -30.89
N LEU A 463 -2.33 18.34 -30.29
CA LEU A 463 -3.47 17.44 -30.49
C LEU A 463 -4.42 17.44 -29.30
N ASP A 464 -3.86 17.53 -28.08
CA ASP A 464 -4.60 17.37 -26.83
C ASP A 464 -4.50 18.67 -26.01
N ASP A 465 -5.63 19.20 -25.57
CA ASP A 465 -5.72 20.35 -24.68
C ASP A 465 -7.05 20.35 -23.93
N ALA A 466 -7.10 21.07 -22.80
CA ALA A 466 -8.35 21.35 -22.11
C ALA A 466 -9.17 22.37 -22.89
N CYS A 467 -10.50 22.23 -22.85
CA CYS A 467 -11.39 23.11 -23.55
C CYS A 467 -12.55 23.58 -22.66
N LYS A 468 -13.39 24.46 -23.17
CA LYS A 468 -14.55 24.98 -22.44
C LYS A 468 -15.43 23.86 -21.91
N GLY A 469 -15.63 23.81 -20.58
CA GLY A 469 -16.37 22.80 -19.87
C GLY A 469 -15.49 21.74 -19.19
N ASP A 470 -14.14 21.74 -19.42
CA ASP A 470 -13.19 20.96 -18.64
C ASP A 470 -12.76 21.70 -17.36
N SER A 471 -13.13 22.97 -17.21
CA SER A 471 -12.87 23.80 -16.02
C SER A 471 -13.14 23.05 -14.71
N GLY A 472 -12.25 23.18 -13.76
CA GLY A 472 -12.33 22.48 -12.47
C GLY A 472 -11.91 21.00 -12.53
N GLY A 473 -11.62 20.45 -13.72
CA GLY A 473 -11.13 19.11 -13.92
C GLY A 473 -9.66 18.93 -13.57
N PRO A 474 -9.17 17.68 -13.55
CA PRO A 474 -7.83 17.34 -13.07
C PRO A 474 -6.75 17.52 -14.13
N LEU A 475 -5.57 17.96 -13.68
CA LEU A 475 -4.27 17.69 -14.30
C LEU A 475 -3.52 16.75 -13.36
N VAL A 476 -3.38 15.47 -13.75
CA VAL A 476 -2.73 14.44 -12.95
C VAL A 476 -1.46 13.93 -13.62
N CYS A 477 -0.42 13.69 -12.82
CA CYS A 477 0.85 13.16 -13.31
C CYS A 477 1.21 11.90 -12.55
N MET A 478 1.79 10.92 -13.25
CA MET A 478 2.17 9.65 -12.66
C MET A 478 3.50 9.77 -11.90
N LYS A 479 3.51 9.31 -10.66
CA LYS A 479 4.71 9.13 -9.84
C LYS A 479 4.56 7.86 -8.99
N ASP A 480 5.56 6.99 -9.05
CA ASP A 480 5.59 5.75 -8.26
C ASP A 480 4.27 4.93 -8.37
N ASP A 481 3.82 4.70 -9.61
CA ASP A 481 2.59 3.99 -10.01
C ASP A 481 1.28 4.60 -9.46
N ARG A 482 1.28 5.87 -9.08
CA ARG A 482 0.12 6.61 -8.60
C ARG A 482 -0.07 7.92 -9.35
N MET A 483 -1.32 8.34 -9.48
CA MET A 483 -1.67 9.61 -10.12
C MET A 483 -1.82 10.70 -9.05
N TYR A 484 -0.97 11.71 -9.15
CA TYR A 484 -0.97 12.88 -8.27
C TYR A 484 -1.63 14.06 -8.96
N LEU A 485 -2.53 14.71 -8.24
CA LEU A 485 -3.18 15.94 -8.69
C LEU A 485 -2.20 17.11 -8.60
N ILE A 486 -1.69 17.56 -9.74
CA ILE A 486 -0.71 18.64 -9.82
C ILE A 486 -1.39 19.97 -10.13
N GLY A 487 -2.44 19.96 -10.93
CA GLY A 487 -3.18 21.16 -11.31
C GLY A 487 -4.68 20.96 -11.39
N ILE A 488 -5.42 22.08 -11.36
CA ILE A 488 -6.85 22.16 -11.64
C ILE A 488 -7.00 22.96 -12.93
N ILE A 489 -7.76 22.46 -13.90
CA ILE A 489 -8.01 23.17 -15.17
C ILE A 489 -8.68 24.51 -14.85
N SER A 490 -8.04 25.61 -15.24
CA SER A 490 -8.47 26.96 -14.91
C SER A 490 -8.85 27.74 -16.16
N TRP A 491 -7.88 28.16 -16.97
CA TRP A 491 -8.13 28.96 -18.15
C TRP A 491 -7.14 28.70 -19.30
N GLY A 492 -7.45 29.22 -20.47
CA GLY A 492 -6.59 29.14 -21.64
C GLY A 492 -7.03 30.08 -22.74
N ILE A 493 -6.21 30.23 -23.77
CA ILE A 493 -6.49 31.06 -24.95
C ILE A 493 -6.88 30.14 -26.12
N GLY A 494 -8.18 29.92 -26.26
CA GLY A 494 -8.69 28.92 -27.20
C GLY A 494 -8.48 27.48 -26.68
N CYS A 495 -8.47 26.48 -27.56
CA CYS A 495 -8.26 25.11 -27.24
C CYS A 495 -7.35 24.45 -28.29
N GLY A 496 -6.23 23.83 -27.86
CA GLY A 496 -5.29 23.15 -28.76
C GLY A 496 -4.57 24.08 -29.75
N ARG A 497 -4.43 25.33 -29.42
CA ARG A 497 -3.72 26.30 -30.28
C ARG A 497 -2.22 26.07 -30.19
N LYS A 498 -1.56 26.17 -31.34
CA LYS A 498 -0.11 25.96 -31.44
C LYS A 498 0.64 26.95 -30.54
N ASP A 499 1.61 26.46 -29.79
CA ASP A 499 2.52 27.19 -28.91
C ASP A 499 1.83 27.99 -27.77
N ILE A 500 0.53 27.77 -27.54
CA ILE A 500 -0.23 28.36 -26.45
C ILE A 500 -0.55 27.25 -25.43
N PRO A 501 -0.04 27.35 -24.19
CA PRO A 501 -0.35 26.35 -23.15
C PRO A 501 -1.71 26.60 -22.50
N GLY A 502 -2.31 25.53 -21.96
CA GLY A 502 -3.36 25.64 -20.95
C GLY A 502 -2.77 26.12 -19.61
N VAL A 503 -3.57 26.84 -18.83
CA VAL A 503 -3.19 27.34 -17.51
C VAL A 503 -4.02 26.62 -16.43
N TYR A 504 -3.34 26.18 -15.40
CA TYR A 504 -3.87 25.36 -14.32
C TYR A 504 -3.55 26.00 -12.98
N THR A 505 -4.44 25.89 -12.02
CA THR A 505 -4.14 26.24 -10.63
C THR A 505 -3.12 25.27 -10.06
N ASN A 506 -2.01 25.76 -9.52
CA ASN A 506 -0.92 24.95 -8.96
C ASN A 506 -1.31 24.39 -7.59
N VAL A 507 -1.78 23.15 -7.53
CA VAL A 507 -2.30 22.52 -6.31
C VAL A 507 -1.28 22.49 -5.16
N ASN A 508 0.01 22.38 -5.46
CA ASN A 508 1.06 22.35 -4.43
C ASN A 508 1.07 23.63 -3.56
N ARG A 509 0.65 24.76 -4.12
CA ARG A 509 0.56 26.06 -3.40
C ARG A 509 -0.60 26.11 -2.40
N TYR A 510 -1.58 25.21 -2.52
CA TYR A 510 -2.83 25.25 -1.76
C TYR A 510 -2.98 24.11 -0.77
N LEU A 511 -1.95 23.28 -0.54
CA LEU A 511 -2.05 22.12 0.35
C LEU A 511 -2.49 22.49 1.77
N ASP A 512 -1.98 23.60 2.33
CA ASP A 512 -2.40 24.07 3.65
C ASP A 512 -3.83 24.57 3.63
N TRP A 513 -4.19 25.36 2.62
CA TRP A 513 -5.56 25.86 2.46
C TRP A 513 -6.57 24.71 2.33
N ILE A 514 -6.24 23.68 1.55
CA ILE A 514 -7.07 22.47 1.41
C ILE A 514 -7.20 21.81 2.77
N GLN A 515 -6.08 21.55 3.46
CA GLN A 515 -6.08 20.86 4.75
C GLN A 515 -6.83 21.65 5.82
N ASP A 516 -6.72 22.97 5.86
CA ASP A 516 -7.39 23.82 6.83
C ASP A 516 -8.90 23.87 6.61
N ASN A 517 -9.37 23.85 5.36
CA ASN A 517 -10.79 23.84 5.01
C ASN A 517 -11.43 22.44 5.04
N MET A 518 -10.63 21.36 5.12
CA MET A 518 -11.13 19.99 5.33
C MET A 518 -11.33 19.64 6.80
N LYS A 519 -10.93 20.49 7.74
CA LYS A 519 -11.15 20.28 9.16
C LYS A 519 -12.64 20.36 9.47
N PRO A 520 -13.17 19.47 10.35
CA PRO A 520 -14.59 19.46 10.71
C PRO A 520 -15.02 20.71 11.46
#